data_cf10c16d0247fdec34dbcafab31d64c3
#
_entry.id   cf10c16d0247fdec34dbcafab31d64c3
#
_cell.length_a   1.000
_cell.length_b   1.000
_cell.length_c   1.000
_cell.angle_alpha   90.00
_cell.angle_beta   90.00
_cell.angle_gamma   90.00
#
_symmetry.space_group_name_H-M   'P 1'
#
loop_
_entity.id
_entity.type
_entity.pdbx_description
1 polymer ?
#
loop_
_entity_poly.entity_id
_entity_poly.type
_entity_poly.pdbx_seq_one_letter_code
_entity_poly.pdbx_strand_id
1 'polypeptide(L)'
;MSTKLHTKSYSNNDKLFFLLNPNEDIAENDPVRVVDAIVENLDLRDFKKLYRERGRCAYHPKMMLKIVLYAYMNNIYSCRKIERQVRRDIHYIWLAAQERPDFVTINRFRNRVKNEINNIFTQVVLLLAERGFITLDVEYIDGTKIESKANKYTFVWRKTVEKNRAKLQEKIRVLLQQIDEVIVQDKAAETEDVEFTPEVLTSLIGELKDALASVPEPTDKEQKKVRREQEKKINELEKHRDKLGEYDSRLEQIGERNSMSKTDPDATFMRMKEYAMNNGQTKPGYNLQISAENQYITDFALFPNPTDTLTLIPFLNSFLDRYGHLPSIAVADSGYGSEENYRFMDETGMEAYVKYNRFHLEQRPRYKPNPFHHDNFHYNAVEDYYVCPMGQHMTRIGTSYAKTASGYRSENARYRAQNCQGCPLRCMCYKAKGDRRIIEVNHRLNEYKRKARELLTSEAGLKHRGRRCIEPEAVFGQMKFNMAYRRFRHFGKDKVTMDFAFFAIAFNIKKLCSKIAKETNDGGNTPDFCLFLLISWILPLENRIFWEKPQKSVA
;
A
#
# COMPACT_ATOMS: atom_id res chain seq x y z
N MET A 1 53.13 -37.21 -29.12
CA MET A 1 53.38 -37.11 -27.66
C MET A 1 52.15 -36.55 -27.01
N SER A 2 51.42 -37.38 -26.28
CA SER A 2 50.22 -36.92 -25.53
C SER A 2 50.68 -36.13 -24.31
N THR A 3 50.39 -34.84 -24.27
CA THR A 3 50.60 -34.00 -23.11
C THR A 3 49.69 -34.46 -21.98
N LYS A 4 50.23 -35.14 -21.00
CA LYS A 4 49.50 -35.48 -19.76
C LYS A 4 49.08 -34.16 -19.08
N LEU A 5 47.78 -33.87 -19.10
CA LEU A 5 47.20 -32.78 -18.32
C LEU A 5 47.42 -33.06 -16.82
N HIS A 6 48.09 -32.14 -16.12
CA HIS A 6 48.30 -32.20 -14.68
C HIS A 6 47.01 -31.72 -13.99
N THR A 7 46.03 -32.61 -13.88
CA THR A 7 44.76 -32.33 -13.16
C THR A 7 44.63 -33.22 -11.96
N LYS A 8 44.00 -32.73 -10.91
CA LYS A 8 43.61 -33.58 -9.78
C LYS A 8 42.60 -34.62 -10.26
N SER A 9 42.74 -35.85 -9.83
CA SER A 9 41.70 -36.86 -10.02
C SER A 9 40.43 -36.46 -9.28
N TYR A 10 39.25 -36.70 -9.83
CA TYR A 10 37.99 -36.53 -9.14
C TYR A 10 37.13 -37.79 -9.31
N SER A 11 36.38 -38.13 -8.29
CA SER A 11 35.37 -39.17 -8.33
C SER A 11 34.12 -38.70 -7.61
N ASN A 12 32.97 -38.84 -8.28
CA ASN A 12 31.68 -38.47 -7.68
C ASN A 12 31.15 -39.53 -6.70
N ASN A 13 31.82 -40.69 -6.63
CA ASN A 13 31.40 -41.84 -5.84
C ASN A 13 32.30 -42.08 -4.61
N ASP A 14 33.29 -41.24 -4.38
CA ASP A 14 34.15 -41.37 -3.22
C ASP A 14 33.31 -41.18 -1.95
N LYS A 15 33.28 -42.18 -1.09
CA LYS A 15 32.63 -42.12 0.22
C LYS A 15 33.46 -41.22 1.15
N LEU A 16 33.07 -39.98 1.31
CA LEU A 16 33.69 -39.10 2.29
C LEU A 16 33.16 -39.47 3.69
N PHE A 17 34.01 -40.06 4.49
CA PHE A 17 33.76 -40.31 5.93
C PHE A 17 34.11 -39.05 6.78
N PHE A 18 33.59 -37.89 6.42
CA PHE A 18 33.70 -36.70 7.29
C PHE A 18 32.40 -36.52 8.05
N LEU A 19 32.50 -36.39 9.34
CA LEU A 19 31.47 -35.74 10.16
C LEU A 19 31.40 -34.30 9.66
N LEU A 20 30.38 -33.98 8.85
CA LEU A 20 30.09 -32.62 8.42
C LEU A 20 29.82 -31.81 9.70
N ASN A 21 30.75 -30.96 10.08
CA ASN A 21 30.51 -29.93 11.08
C ASN A 21 30.25 -28.60 10.34
N PRO A 22 28.98 -28.27 10.00
CA PRO A 22 28.66 -27.06 9.25
C PRO A 22 29.16 -25.79 9.93
N ASN A 23 29.37 -25.82 11.23
CA ASN A 23 29.86 -24.66 11.98
C ASN A 23 31.34 -24.35 11.70
N GLU A 24 32.16 -25.34 11.38
CA GLU A 24 33.57 -25.16 11.02
C GLU A 24 33.72 -24.78 9.54
N ASP A 25 32.82 -25.26 8.68
CA ASP A 25 32.87 -25.02 7.24
C ASP A 25 32.34 -23.62 6.84
N ILE A 26 31.55 -22.98 7.71
CA ILE A 26 30.99 -21.63 7.47
C ILE A 26 31.95 -20.58 8.04
N ALA A 27 32.41 -19.67 7.19
CA ALA A 27 33.30 -18.58 7.59
C ALA A 27 32.72 -17.78 8.78
N GLU A 28 33.57 -17.28 9.65
CA GLU A 28 33.15 -16.51 10.82
C GLU A 28 32.46 -15.21 10.43
N ASN A 29 32.84 -14.61 9.31
CA ASN A 29 32.27 -13.39 8.76
C ASN A 29 31.09 -13.61 7.79
N ASP A 30 30.56 -14.83 7.69
CA ASP A 30 29.44 -15.11 6.78
C ASP A 30 28.15 -14.40 7.24
N PRO A 31 27.38 -13.78 6.31
CA PRO A 31 26.09 -13.15 6.61
C PRO A 31 25.08 -14.06 7.33
N VAL A 32 25.18 -15.37 7.19
CA VAL A 32 24.30 -16.33 7.88
C VAL A 32 24.40 -16.23 9.40
N ARG A 33 25.62 -15.95 9.91
CA ARG A 33 25.86 -15.78 11.36
C ARG A 33 25.22 -14.50 11.89
N VAL A 34 25.16 -13.44 11.07
CA VAL A 34 24.46 -12.20 11.43
C VAL A 34 22.96 -12.45 11.57
N VAL A 35 22.37 -13.24 10.65
CA VAL A 35 20.96 -13.64 10.76
C VAL A 35 20.69 -14.44 12.01
N ASP A 36 21.58 -15.39 12.32
CA ASP A 36 21.49 -16.21 13.54
C ASP A 36 21.52 -15.33 14.79
N ALA A 37 22.53 -14.49 14.91
CA ALA A 37 22.73 -13.61 16.06
C ALA A 37 21.56 -12.63 16.26
N ILE A 38 21.06 -12.00 15.19
CA ILE A 38 19.90 -11.09 15.28
C ILE A 38 18.67 -11.85 15.81
N VAL A 39 18.34 -13.00 15.20
CA VAL A 39 17.13 -13.75 15.59
C VAL A 39 17.24 -14.32 17.01
N GLU A 40 18.44 -14.68 17.49
CA GLU A 40 18.62 -15.10 18.86
C GLU A 40 18.31 -14.00 19.88
N ASN A 41 18.53 -12.74 19.52
CA ASN A 41 18.27 -11.58 20.39
C ASN A 41 16.85 -11.02 20.28
N LEU A 42 16.01 -11.50 19.33
CA LEU A 42 14.64 -11.06 19.21
C LEU A 42 13.74 -11.66 20.30
N ASP A 43 12.80 -10.86 20.77
CA ASP A 43 11.74 -11.34 21.65
C ASP A 43 10.65 -12.05 20.84
N LEU A 44 10.59 -13.35 20.96
CA LEU A 44 9.62 -14.23 20.30
C LEU A 44 8.55 -14.78 21.25
N ARG A 45 8.28 -14.13 22.39
CA ARG A 45 7.28 -14.60 23.37
C ARG A 45 5.90 -14.71 22.72
N ASP A 46 5.53 -13.79 21.85
CA ASP A 46 4.27 -13.83 21.14
C ASP A 46 4.20 -14.98 20.13
N PHE A 47 5.30 -15.33 19.47
CA PHE A 47 5.37 -16.52 18.63
C PHE A 47 5.12 -17.80 19.43
N LYS A 48 5.62 -17.90 20.66
CA LYS A 48 5.40 -19.07 21.51
C LYS A 48 3.93 -19.28 21.82
N LYS A 49 3.16 -18.22 22.03
CA LYS A 49 1.70 -18.27 22.24
C LYS A 49 0.91 -18.90 21.07
N LEU A 50 1.48 -18.88 19.86
CA LEU A 50 0.87 -19.46 18.67
C LEU A 50 1.05 -20.99 18.56
N TYR A 51 1.85 -21.59 19.45
CA TYR A 51 2.15 -23.02 19.46
C TYR A 51 1.32 -23.74 20.53
N ARG A 52 0.84 -24.94 20.20
CA ARG A 52 0.06 -25.77 21.13
C ARG A 52 1.00 -26.55 22.05
N GLU A 53 0.61 -26.72 23.30
CA GLU A 53 1.35 -27.50 24.29
C GLU A 53 1.26 -29.02 24.04
N ARG A 54 0.23 -29.48 23.35
CA ARG A 54 -0.04 -30.90 23.09
C ARG A 54 -0.09 -31.20 21.61
N GLY A 55 0.28 -32.40 21.22
CA GLY A 55 0.27 -32.89 19.83
C GLY A 55 1.68 -33.18 19.32
N ARG A 56 1.83 -33.33 17.97
CA ARG A 56 3.14 -33.53 17.35
C ARG A 56 4.03 -32.32 17.56
N CYS A 57 5.29 -32.56 17.95
CA CYS A 57 6.28 -31.51 18.14
C CYS A 57 6.43 -30.65 16.86
N ALA A 58 6.34 -29.33 17.05
CA ALA A 58 6.54 -28.37 15.99
C ALA A 58 8.04 -27.97 15.94
N TYR A 59 8.50 -27.57 14.77
CA TYR A 59 9.83 -26.96 14.63
C TYR A 59 9.93 -25.68 15.44
N HIS A 60 11.10 -25.41 15.99
CA HIS A 60 11.33 -24.24 16.83
C HIS A 60 11.11 -22.94 16.05
N PRO A 61 10.37 -21.94 16.59
CA PRO A 61 10.02 -20.72 15.86
C PRO A 61 11.24 -19.89 15.44
N LYS A 62 12.29 -19.80 16.26
CA LYS A 62 13.55 -19.12 15.90
C LYS A 62 14.19 -19.76 14.67
N MET A 63 14.31 -21.09 14.67
CA MET A 63 14.87 -21.83 13.53
C MET A 63 14.09 -21.54 12.24
N MET A 64 12.77 -21.62 12.28
CA MET A 64 11.92 -21.34 11.13
C MET A 64 12.05 -19.89 10.66
N LEU A 65 12.17 -18.93 11.57
CA LEU A 65 12.36 -17.52 11.26
C LEU A 65 13.72 -17.28 10.59
N LYS A 66 14.81 -17.85 11.12
CA LYS A 66 16.17 -17.78 10.55
C LYS A 66 16.18 -18.27 9.10
N ILE A 67 15.61 -19.45 8.84
CA ILE A 67 15.53 -20.05 7.49
C ILE A 67 14.78 -19.12 6.53
N VAL A 68 13.64 -18.59 6.92
CA VAL A 68 12.83 -17.73 6.05
C VAL A 68 13.54 -16.40 5.79
N LEU A 69 14.09 -15.74 6.79
CA LEU A 69 14.81 -14.47 6.64
C LEU A 69 16.04 -14.62 5.75
N TYR A 70 16.87 -15.65 6.00
CA TYR A 70 18.04 -15.91 5.16
C TYR A 70 17.67 -16.23 3.71
N ALA A 71 16.55 -16.92 3.51
CA ALA A 71 16.02 -17.17 2.17
C ALA A 71 15.63 -15.87 1.44
N TYR A 72 14.95 -14.96 2.14
CA TYR A 72 14.59 -13.66 1.57
C TYR A 72 15.82 -12.80 1.26
N MET A 73 16.85 -12.82 2.09
CA MET A 73 18.14 -12.17 1.81
C MET A 73 18.78 -12.66 0.51
N ASN A 74 18.61 -13.96 0.20
CA ASN A 74 19.13 -14.62 -0.99
C ASN A 74 18.12 -14.65 -2.15
N ASN A 75 17.09 -13.80 -2.14
CA ASN A 75 16.06 -13.68 -3.17
C ASN A 75 15.22 -14.95 -3.37
N ILE A 76 15.15 -15.80 -2.35
CA ILE A 76 14.42 -17.07 -2.37
C ILE A 76 13.12 -16.91 -1.57
N TYR A 77 12.02 -16.64 -2.28
CA TYR A 77 10.72 -16.34 -1.66
C TYR A 77 9.73 -17.52 -1.70
N SER A 78 10.00 -18.54 -2.51
CA SER A 78 9.13 -19.70 -2.68
C SER A 78 9.43 -20.77 -1.62
N CYS A 79 8.43 -21.20 -0.85
CA CYS A 79 8.59 -22.25 0.17
C CYS A 79 9.21 -23.56 -0.40
N ARG A 80 8.85 -23.94 -1.64
CA ARG A 80 9.46 -25.12 -2.31
C ARG A 80 10.94 -24.92 -2.63
N LYS A 81 11.35 -23.69 -2.98
CA LYS A 81 12.76 -23.40 -3.19
C LYS A 81 13.50 -23.34 -1.84
N ILE A 82 12.87 -22.80 -0.79
CA ILE A 82 13.44 -22.80 0.57
C ILE A 82 13.67 -24.24 1.05
N GLU A 83 12.69 -25.13 0.95
CA GLU A 83 12.83 -26.55 1.27
C GLU A 83 14.02 -27.19 0.52
N ARG A 84 14.19 -26.85 -0.76
CA ARG A 84 15.31 -27.37 -1.55
C ARG A 84 16.65 -26.90 -1.01
N GLN A 85 16.76 -25.63 -0.57
CA GLN A 85 18.00 -25.10 0.02
C GLN A 85 18.29 -25.75 1.37
N VAL A 86 17.31 -25.90 2.23
CA VAL A 86 17.46 -26.59 3.53
C VAL A 86 18.04 -28.02 3.38
N ARG A 87 17.83 -28.65 2.22
CA ARG A 87 18.34 -30.01 1.94
C ARG A 87 19.74 -30.04 1.29
N ARG A 88 20.24 -28.91 0.76
CA ARG A 88 21.40 -28.92 -0.17
C ARG A 88 22.47 -27.91 0.19
N ASP A 89 22.09 -26.81 0.84
CA ASP A 89 22.96 -25.68 1.12
C ASP A 89 23.40 -25.71 2.59
N ILE A 90 24.70 -25.66 2.82
CA ILE A 90 25.29 -25.80 4.16
C ILE A 90 24.80 -24.73 5.13
N HIS A 91 24.60 -23.49 4.68
CA HIS A 91 24.12 -22.37 5.49
C HIS A 91 22.70 -22.63 6.01
N TYR A 92 21.81 -23.15 5.11
CA TYR A 92 20.44 -23.51 5.50
C TYR A 92 20.41 -24.75 6.38
N ILE A 93 21.28 -25.73 6.14
CA ILE A 93 21.42 -26.93 6.98
C ILE A 93 21.84 -26.52 8.41
N TRP A 94 22.79 -25.59 8.51
CA TRP A 94 23.25 -25.05 9.79
C TRP A 94 22.14 -24.29 10.53
N LEU A 95 21.44 -23.34 9.86
CA LEU A 95 20.30 -22.61 10.44
C LEU A 95 19.16 -23.52 10.87
N ALA A 96 18.95 -24.61 10.13
CA ALA A 96 17.93 -25.62 10.41
C ALA A 96 18.36 -26.62 11.50
N ALA A 97 19.55 -26.51 12.07
CA ALA A 97 20.10 -27.52 12.99
C ALA A 97 19.93 -28.96 12.45
N GLN A 98 20.21 -29.14 11.14
CA GLN A 98 20.05 -30.39 10.38
C GLN A 98 18.60 -30.90 10.21
N GLU A 99 17.62 -30.18 10.74
CA GLU A 99 16.20 -30.47 10.53
C GLU A 99 15.78 -30.15 9.09
N ARG A 100 14.71 -30.81 8.60
CA ARG A 100 14.29 -30.72 7.19
C ARG A 100 12.80 -30.38 7.06
N PRO A 101 12.39 -29.14 7.43
CA PRO A 101 11.01 -28.71 7.27
C PRO A 101 10.61 -28.73 5.78
N ASP A 102 9.45 -29.28 5.49
CA ASP A 102 8.88 -29.29 4.16
C ASP A 102 8.24 -27.92 3.79
N PHE A 103 7.94 -27.73 2.52
CA PHE A 103 7.38 -26.48 2.02
C PHE A 103 6.00 -26.16 2.60
N VAL A 104 5.22 -27.17 3.00
CA VAL A 104 3.90 -26.99 3.64
C VAL A 104 4.10 -26.44 5.04
N THR A 105 5.04 -26.99 5.79
CA THR A 105 5.38 -26.54 7.13
C THR A 105 5.93 -25.12 7.11
N ILE A 106 6.82 -24.77 6.18
CA ILE A 106 7.33 -23.40 5.99
C ILE A 106 6.18 -22.44 5.69
N ASN A 107 5.25 -22.81 4.81
CA ASN A 107 4.09 -21.99 4.50
C ASN A 107 3.13 -21.84 5.69
N ARG A 108 2.90 -22.91 6.43
CA ARG A 108 2.09 -22.87 7.67
C ARG A 108 2.71 -21.97 8.73
N PHE A 109 4.02 -22.03 8.90
CA PHE A 109 4.75 -21.14 9.79
C PHE A 109 4.51 -19.67 9.43
N ARG A 110 4.77 -19.28 8.18
CA ARG A 110 4.56 -17.91 7.71
C ARG A 110 3.13 -17.42 7.99
N ASN A 111 2.12 -18.22 7.64
CA ASN A 111 0.72 -17.86 7.89
C ASN A 111 0.38 -17.79 9.38
N ARG A 112 1.01 -18.61 10.22
CA ARG A 112 0.80 -18.60 11.67
C ARG A 112 1.29 -17.31 12.31
N VAL A 113 2.45 -16.82 11.89
CA VAL A 113 3.08 -15.61 12.46
C VAL A 113 2.67 -14.32 11.76
N LYS A 114 1.68 -14.35 10.88
CA LYS A 114 1.31 -13.21 10.02
C LYS A 114 0.98 -11.93 10.78
N ASN A 115 0.40 -12.02 11.96
CA ASN A 115 0.02 -10.86 12.78
C ASN A 115 1.21 -10.36 13.63
N GLU A 116 2.15 -11.26 13.96
CA GLU A 116 3.26 -10.97 14.88
C GLU A 116 4.54 -10.53 14.15
N ILE A 117 4.65 -10.80 12.86
CA ILE A 117 5.88 -10.50 12.11
C ILE A 117 6.16 -8.99 12.03
N ASN A 118 5.13 -8.15 12.09
CA ASN A 118 5.27 -6.70 12.15
C ASN A 118 5.97 -6.24 13.44
N ASN A 119 5.72 -6.91 14.56
CA ASN A 119 6.43 -6.64 15.82
C ASN A 119 7.92 -7.00 15.69
N ILE A 120 8.22 -8.12 15.02
CA ILE A 120 9.61 -8.51 14.74
C ILE A 120 10.31 -7.48 13.85
N PHE A 121 9.63 -6.96 12.83
CA PHE A 121 10.16 -5.86 12.03
C PHE A 121 10.50 -4.64 12.90
N THR A 122 9.58 -4.24 13.78
CA THR A 122 9.80 -3.13 14.73
C THR A 122 11.04 -3.36 15.60
N GLN A 123 11.19 -4.56 16.17
CA GLN A 123 12.36 -4.90 17.00
C GLN A 123 13.68 -4.79 16.21
N VAL A 124 13.71 -5.24 14.94
CA VAL A 124 14.91 -5.12 14.10
C VAL A 124 15.23 -3.66 13.79
N VAL A 125 14.23 -2.82 13.52
CA VAL A 125 14.44 -1.39 13.30
C VAL A 125 14.93 -0.68 14.57
N LEU A 126 14.35 -0.99 15.73
CA LEU A 126 14.81 -0.45 17.02
C LEU A 126 16.23 -0.89 17.33
N LEU A 127 16.60 -2.13 17.02
CA LEU A 127 17.99 -2.59 17.15
C LEU A 127 18.95 -1.75 16.28
N LEU A 128 18.55 -1.41 15.05
CA LEU A 128 19.35 -0.54 14.17
C LEU A 128 19.47 0.87 14.74
N ALA A 129 18.41 1.40 15.36
CA ALA A 129 18.41 2.71 16.00
C ALA A 129 19.31 2.71 17.26
N GLU A 130 19.18 1.71 18.13
CA GLU A 130 20.04 1.54 19.31
C GLU A 130 21.55 1.47 18.95
N ARG A 131 21.86 0.95 17.75
CA ARG A 131 23.24 0.84 17.25
C ARG A 131 23.69 2.06 16.45
N GLY A 132 22.85 3.10 16.33
CA GLY A 132 23.20 4.35 15.66
C GLY A 132 23.25 4.27 14.12
N PHE A 133 22.69 3.23 13.52
CA PHE A 133 22.57 3.13 12.05
C PHE A 133 21.48 4.03 11.50
N ILE A 134 20.45 4.32 12.28
CA ILE A 134 19.32 5.20 12.00
C ILE A 134 18.95 5.99 13.26
N THR A 135 18.18 7.06 13.11
CA THR A 135 17.73 7.92 14.23
C THR A 135 16.22 7.88 14.43
N LEU A 136 15.44 7.57 13.40
CA LEU A 136 13.98 7.69 13.33
C LEU A 136 13.47 9.14 13.41
N ASP A 137 14.36 10.12 13.23
CA ASP A 137 14.04 11.55 13.26
C ASP A 137 13.79 12.12 11.86
N VAL A 138 14.47 11.58 10.85
CA VAL A 138 14.39 12.07 9.46
C VAL A 138 13.90 10.95 8.55
N GLU A 139 12.67 11.03 8.12
CA GLU A 139 12.07 9.99 7.30
C GLU A 139 11.88 10.42 5.84
N TYR A 140 12.49 9.66 4.94
CA TYR A 140 12.32 9.82 3.50
C TYR A 140 11.20 8.91 3.02
N ILE A 141 10.04 9.51 2.73
CA ILE A 141 8.80 8.79 2.42
C ILE A 141 8.58 8.78 0.91
N ASP A 142 8.31 7.58 0.36
CA ASP A 142 7.92 7.43 -1.05
C ASP A 142 7.05 6.18 -1.25
N GLY A 143 6.26 6.20 -2.34
CA GLY A 143 5.35 5.15 -2.69
C GLY A 143 5.72 4.44 -4.00
N THR A 144 5.51 3.13 -4.02
CA THR A 144 5.66 2.35 -5.24
C THR A 144 4.55 1.34 -5.45
N LYS A 145 4.16 1.15 -6.70
CA LYS A 145 3.13 0.17 -7.06
C LYS A 145 3.75 -1.19 -7.28
N ILE A 146 3.24 -2.19 -6.55
CA ILE A 146 3.66 -3.59 -6.69
C ILE A 146 2.47 -4.43 -7.16
N GLU A 147 2.71 -5.25 -8.18
CA GLU A 147 1.68 -6.11 -8.78
C GLU A 147 1.22 -7.19 -7.78
N SER A 148 -0.10 -7.38 -7.66
CA SER A 148 -0.69 -8.51 -6.95
C SER A 148 -0.46 -9.82 -7.71
N LYS A 149 -0.59 -10.94 -7.02
CA LYS A 149 -0.63 -12.28 -7.63
C LYS A 149 -1.85 -12.49 -8.53
N ALA A 150 -2.86 -11.64 -8.42
CA ALA A 150 -4.12 -11.76 -9.17
C ALA A 150 -3.92 -11.69 -10.69
N ASN A 151 -4.83 -12.35 -11.42
CA ASN A 151 -4.85 -12.28 -12.87
C ASN A 151 -5.34 -10.89 -13.32
N LYS A 152 -4.66 -10.29 -14.29
CA LYS A 152 -4.99 -8.97 -14.84
C LYS A 152 -6.38 -8.89 -15.53
N TYR A 153 -6.96 -10.02 -15.91
CA TYR A 153 -8.28 -10.08 -16.55
C TYR A 153 -9.45 -10.24 -15.58
N THR A 154 -9.22 -10.30 -14.28
CA THR A 154 -10.25 -10.47 -13.25
C THR A 154 -10.74 -9.14 -12.66
N PHE A 155 -10.78 -8.10 -13.48
CA PHE A 155 -11.19 -6.77 -13.05
C PHE A 155 -12.70 -6.65 -12.81
N VAL A 156 -13.05 -5.87 -11.80
CA VAL A 156 -14.41 -5.39 -11.52
C VAL A 156 -14.32 -3.87 -11.32
N TRP A 157 -15.05 -3.13 -12.15
CA TRP A 157 -15.09 -1.67 -12.08
C TRP A 157 -16.34 -1.20 -11.38
N ARG A 158 -16.22 -0.34 -10.38
CA ARG A 158 -17.34 0.23 -9.62
C ARG A 158 -18.42 0.81 -10.54
N LYS A 159 -18.05 1.72 -11.42
CA LYS A 159 -18.99 2.34 -12.38
C LYS A 159 -19.75 1.32 -13.24
N THR A 160 -19.11 0.19 -13.58
CA THR A 160 -19.79 -0.86 -14.37
C THR A 160 -20.79 -1.62 -13.52
N VAL A 161 -20.45 -1.91 -12.26
CA VAL A 161 -21.36 -2.59 -11.32
C VAL A 161 -22.55 -1.68 -11.02
N GLU A 162 -22.34 -0.40 -10.69
CA GLU A 162 -23.39 0.60 -10.44
C GLU A 162 -24.33 0.75 -11.66
N LYS A 163 -23.77 0.84 -12.86
CA LYS A 163 -24.56 0.91 -14.11
C LYS A 163 -25.39 -0.35 -14.33
N ASN A 164 -24.81 -1.52 -14.07
CA ASN A 164 -25.52 -2.80 -14.25
C ASN A 164 -26.58 -3.00 -13.16
N ARG A 165 -26.30 -2.55 -11.93
CA ARG A 165 -27.26 -2.53 -10.82
C ARG A 165 -28.46 -1.66 -11.15
N ALA A 166 -28.24 -0.42 -11.62
CA ALA A 166 -29.32 0.47 -12.04
C ALA A 166 -30.18 -0.12 -13.16
N LYS A 167 -29.54 -0.75 -14.17
CA LYS A 167 -30.27 -1.45 -15.23
C LYS A 167 -31.07 -2.65 -14.72
N LEU A 168 -30.58 -3.33 -13.70
CA LEU A 168 -31.26 -4.46 -13.08
C LEU A 168 -32.47 -3.99 -12.27
N GLN A 169 -32.34 -2.89 -11.53
CA GLN A 169 -33.44 -2.23 -10.81
C GLN A 169 -34.60 -1.91 -11.77
N GLU A 170 -34.28 -1.34 -12.93
CA GLU A 170 -35.28 -1.02 -13.95
C GLU A 170 -35.97 -2.26 -14.51
N LYS A 171 -35.21 -3.34 -14.78
CA LYS A 171 -35.80 -4.61 -15.22
C LYS A 171 -36.72 -5.22 -14.17
N ILE A 172 -36.37 -5.13 -12.89
CA ILE A 172 -37.19 -5.59 -11.79
C ILE A 172 -38.52 -4.81 -11.75
N ARG A 173 -38.47 -3.47 -11.90
CA ARG A 173 -39.68 -2.62 -11.96
C ARG A 173 -40.62 -3.06 -13.09
N VAL A 174 -40.07 -3.17 -14.30
CA VAL A 174 -40.87 -3.61 -15.48
C VAL A 174 -41.47 -5.00 -15.27
N LEU A 175 -40.70 -5.92 -14.67
CA LEU A 175 -41.18 -7.29 -14.42
C LEU A 175 -42.28 -7.33 -13.35
N LEU A 176 -42.15 -6.52 -12.30
CA LEU A 176 -43.17 -6.39 -11.25
C LEU A 176 -44.46 -5.78 -11.84
N GLN A 177 -44.38 -4.71 -12.62
CA GLN A 177 -45.56 -4.14 -13.28
C GLN A 177 -46.32 -5.17 -14.15
N GLN A 178 -45.59 -6.01 -14.90
CA GLN A 178 -46.20 -7.07 -15.70
C GLN A 178 -46.83 -8.19 -14.89
N ILE A 179 -46.45 -8.36 -13.61
CA ILE A 179 -47.05 -9.31 -12.68
C ILE A 179 -48.27 -8.67 -12.02
N ASP A 180 -48.19 -7.41 -11.61
CA ASP A 180 -49.26 -6.68 -10.91
C ASP A 180 -50.50 -6.48 -11.77
N GLU A 181 -50.36 -6.27 -13.08
CA GLU A 181 -51.50 -6.20 -14.01
C GLU A 181 -52.43 -7.43 -14.00
N VAL A 182 -51.93 -8.57 -13.47
CA VAL A 182 -52.69 -9.85 -13.48
C VAL A 182 -53.13 -10.28 -12.06
N ILE A 183 -52.43 -9.88 -11.01
CA ILE A 183 -52.60 -10.41 -9.65
C ILE A 183 -53.12 -9.40 -8.63
N VAL A 184 -52.79 -8.11 -8.76
CA VAL A 184 -53.09 -7.07 -7.74
C VAL A 184 -53.45 -5.75 -8.35
N GLN A 185 -54.76 -5.43 -8.41
CA GLN A 185 -55.27 -4.14 -8.92
C GLN A 185 -55.00 -2.94 -7.96
N ASP A 186 -54.58 -3.13 -6.70
CA ASP A 186 -54.58 -2.08 -5.66
C ASP A 186 -53.21 -1.63 -5.16
N LYS A 187 -52.07 -2.24 -5.53
CA LYS A 187 -50.73 -1.91 -5.00
C LYS A 187 -49.73 -1.30 -5.95
N ALA A 188 -50.08 -1.08 -7.22
CA ALA A 188 -49.17 -0.59 -8.25
C ALA A 188 -48.71 0.86 -8.07
N ALA A 189 -49.37 1.65 -7.24
CA ALA A 189 -49.08 3.08 -7.07
C ALA A 189 -47.95 3.41 -6.09
N GLU A 190 -47.50 2.47 -5.25
CA GLU A 190 -46.51 2.73 -4.20
C GLU A 190 -45.05 2.39 -4.58
N THR A 191 -44.79 1.86 -5.78
CA THR A 191 -43.47 1.32 -6.17
C THR A 191 -42.60 2.28 -7.01
N GLU A 192 -43.09 3.49 -7.35
CA GLU A 192 -42.34 4.38 -8.26
C GLU A 192 -41.01 4.90 -7.70
N ASP A 193 -40.83 5.03 -6.38
CA ASP A 193 -39.64 5.58 -5.74
C ASP A 193 -38.87 4.59 -4.83
N VAL A 194 -39.26 3.30 -4.79
CA VAL A 194 -38.60 2.32 -3.92
C VAL A 194 -37.35 1.74 -4.54
N GLU A 195 -36.22 1.84 -3.83
CA GLU A 195 -35.01 1.11 -4.16
C GLU A 195 -35.16 -0.36 -3.71
N PHE A 196 -35.12 -1.30 -4.67
CA PHE A 196 -35.22 -2.73 -4.34
C PHE A 196 -33.93 -3.24 -3.72
N THR A 197 -34.05 -3.83 -2.53
CA THR A 197 -32.98 -4.61 -1.90
C THR A 197 -33.27 -6.10 -2.03
N PRO A 198 -32.27 -6.99 -1.90
CA PRO A 198 -32.48 -8.43 -1.91
C PRO A 198 -33.51 -8.90 -0.88
N GLU A 199 -33.58 -8.25 0.29
CA GLU A 199 -34.52 -8.54 1.38
C GLU A 199 -35.96 -8.18 0.97
N VAL A 200 -36.14 -6.97 0.43
CA VAL A 200 -37.46 -6.51 -0.07
C VAL A 200 -37.97 -7.43 -1.18
N LEU A 201 -37.09 -7.81 -2.12
CA LEU A 201 -37.46 -8.75 -3.18
C LEU A 201 -37.79 -10.16 -2.64
N THR A 202 -37.14 -10.60 -1.58
CA THR A 202 -37.45 -11.90 -0.96
C THR A 202 -38.85 -11.90 -0.35
N SER A 203 -39.26 -10.79 0.32
CA SER A 203 -40.62 -10.64 0.86
C SER A 203 -41.67 -10.64 -0.28
N LEU A 204 -41.43 -9.79 -1.29
CA LEU A 204 -42.33 -9.67 -2.46
C LEU A 204 -42.47 -10.98 -3.23
N ILE A 205 -41.41 -11.73 -3.43
CA ILE A 205 -41.42 -13.04 -4.09
C ILE A 205 -42.21 -14.03 -3.25
N GLY A 206 -42.10 -13.99 -1.91
CA GLY A 206 -42.91 -14.80 -0.99
C GLY A 206 -44.39 -14.50 -1.15
N GLU A 207 -44.80 -13.23 -1.06
CA GLU A 207 -46.17 -12.78 -1.23
C GLU A 207 -46.76 -13.21 -2.59
N LEU A 208 -45.98 -13.06 -3.68
CA LEU A 208 -46.40 -13.46 -5.03
C LEU A 208 -46.56 -14.97 -5.17
N LYS A 209 -45.73 -15.77 -4.53
CA LYS A 209 -45.87 -17.24 -4.51
C LYS A 209 -47.09 -17.68 -3.72
N ASP A 210 -47.34 -17.07 -2.56
CA ASP A 210 -48.49 -17.35 -1.73
C ASP A 210 -49.80 -16.95 -2.42
N ALA A 211 -49.80 -15.81 -3.10
CA ALA A 211 -50.92 -15.37 -3.93
C ALA A 211 -51.19 -16.36 -5.09
N LEU A 212 -50.15 -16.83 -5.78
CA LEU A 212 -50.27 -17.81 -6.86
C LEU A 212 -50.73 -19.18 -6.36
N ALA A 213 -50.36 -19.58 -5.14
CA ALA A 213 -50.79 -20.83 -4.50
C ALA A 213 -52.25 -20.79 -4.05
N SER A 214 -52.77 -19.58 -3.71
CA SER A 214 -54.17 -19.38 -3.28
C SER A 214 -55.17 -19.42 -4.44
N VAL A 215 -54.71 -19.29 -5.69
CA VAL A 215 -55.56 -19.40 -6.89
C VAL A 215 -55.89 -20.86 -7.17
N PRO A 216 -57.21 -21.25 -7.36
CA PRO A 216 -57.63 -22.62 -7.64
C PRO A 216 -56.90 -23.23 -8.84
N GLU A 217 -56.76 -24.57 -8.86
CA GLU A 217 -56.10 -25.25 -9.97
C GLU A 217 -56.81 -24.97 -11.30
N PRO A 218 -56.07 -24.54 -12.33
CA PRO A 218 -56.64 -24.15 -13.60
C PRO A 218 -57.22 -25.37 -14.33
N THR A 219 -58.50 -25.27 -14.74
CA THR A 219 -59.21 -26.33 -15.47
C THR A 219 -59.04 -26.20 -16.98
N ASP A 220 -58.74 -24.99 -17.51
CA ASP A 220 -58.63 -24.74 -18.93
C ASP A 220 -57.14 -24.59 -19.38
N LYS A 221 -56.90 -24.88 -20.69
CA LYS A 221 -55.58 -24.80 -21.32
C LYS A 221 -54.97 -23.37 -21.29
N GLU A 222 -55.82 -22.36 -21.45
CA GLU A 222 -55.38 -20.94 -21.41
C GLU A 222 -54.97 -20.54 -20.00
N GLN A 223 -55.73 -20.87 -18.99
CA GLN A 223 -55.40 -20.63 -17.58
C GLN A 223 -54.12 -21.35 -17.14
N LYS A 224 -53.89 -22.58 -17.63
CA LYS A 224 -52.61 -23.29 -17.42
C LYS A 224 -51.43 -22.58 -18.07
N LYS A 225 -51.61 -21.95 -19.22
CA LYS A 225 -50.57 -21.17 -19.91
C LYS A 225 -50.23 -19.90 -19.13
N VAL A 226 -51.23 -19.16 -18.69
CA VAL A 226 -51.06 -17.94 -17.89
C VAL A 226 -50.31 -18.23 -16.59
N ARG A 227 -50.74 -19.29 -15.83
CA ARG A 227 -50.05 -19.67 -14.59
C ARG A 227 -48.57 -20.03 -14.81
N ARG A 228 -48.24 -20.77 -15.86
CA ARG A 228 -46.86 -21.08 -16.24
C ARG A 228 -46.04 -19.84 -16.60
N GLU A 229 -46.67 -18.83 -17.23
CA GLU A 229 -46.01 -17.55 -17.54
C GLU A 229 -45.73 -16.76 -16.26
N GLN A 230 -46.64 -16.76 -15.28
CA GLN A 230 -46.42 -16.13 -13.97
C GLN A 230 -45.32 -16.84 -13.16
N GLU A 231 -45.33 -18.16 -13.13
CA GLU A 231 -44.26 -18.96 -12.48
C GLU A 231 -42.89 -18.66 -13.10
N LYS A 232 -42.81 -18.48 -14.43
CA LYS A 232 -41.57 -18.08 -15.11
C LYS A 232 -41.11 -16.69 -14.70
N LYS A 233 -42.02 -15.72 -14.59
CA LYS A 233 -41.69 -14.34 -14.17
C LYS A 233 -41.21 -14.32 -12.71
N ILE A 234 -41.85 -15.07 -11.82
CA ILE A 234 -41.40 -15.22 -10.41
C ILE A 234 -39.99 -15.82 -10.36
N ASN A 235 -39.74 -16.89 -11.12
CA ASN A 235 -38.39 -17.48 -11.21
C ASN A 235 -37.34 -16.50 -11.81
N GLU A 236 -37.75 -15.60 -12.67
CA GLU A 236 -36.88 -14.54 -13.20
C GLU A 236 -36.58 -13.47 -12.15
N LEU A 237 -37.59 -13.10 -11.33
CA LEU A 237 -37.38 -12.23 -10.16
C LEU A 237 -36.42 -12.82 -9.15
N GLU A 238 -36.48 -14.12 -8.88
CA GLU A 238 -35.51 -14.79 -8.00
C GLU A 238 -34.07 -14.66 -8.53
N LYS A 239 -33.88 -14.90 -9.84
CA LYS A 239 -32.57 -14.70 -10.47
C LYS A 239 -32.09 -13.24 -10.41
N HIS A 240 -33.01 -12.29 -10.50
CA HIS A 240 -32.71 -10.88 -10.40
C HIS A 240 -32.36 -10.49 -8.97
N ARG A 241 -33.05 -11.01 -7.95
CA ARG A 241 -32.72 -10.87 -6.53
C ARG A 241 -31.29 -11.36 -6.23
N ASP A 242 -30.98 -12.59 -6.67
CA ASP A 242 -29.66 -13.18 -6.44
C ASP A 242 -28.54 -12.36 -7.11
N LYS A 243 -28.82 -11.87 -8.32
CA LYS A 243 -27.87 -11.03 -9.04
C LYS A 243 -27.71 -9.64 -8.44
N LEU A 244 -28.79 -9.09 -7.86
CA LEU A 244 -28.74 -7.83 -7.12
C LEU A 244 -27.87 -7.97 -5.88
N GLY A 245 -28.05 -9.06 -5.09
CA GLY A 245 -27.20 -9.38 -3.94
C GLY A 245 -25.71 -9.55 -4.33
N GLU A 246 -25.44 -10.13 -5.50
CA GLU A 246 -24.07 -10.21 -6.03
C GLU A 246 -23.48 -8.81 -6.33
N TYR A 247 -24.28 -7.89 -6.90
CA TYR A 247 -23.81 -6.53 -7.15
C TYR A 247 -23.60 -5.75 -5.87
N ASP A 248 -24.51 -5.86 -4.89
CA ASP A 248 -24.39 -5.17 -3.60
C ASP A 248 -23.16 -5.67 -2.83
N SER A 249 -22.94 -6.98 -2.76
CA SER A 249 -21.74 -7.58 -2.16
C SER A 249 -20.45 -7.11 -2.86
N ARG A 250 -20.46 -6.97 -4.19
CA ARG A 250 -19.31 -6.44 -4.93
C ARG A 250 -19.05 -4.97 -4.64
N LEU A 251 -20.10 -4.15 -4.52
CA LEU A 251 -19.97 -2.73 -4.17
C LEU A 251 -19.45 -2.56 -2.76
N GLU A 252 -19.90 -3.38 -1.82
CA GLU A 252 -19.40 -3.41 -0.45
C GLU A 252 -17.90 -3.78 -0.40
N GLN A 253 -17.49 -4.84 -1.11
CA GLN A 253 -16.08 -5.24 -1.20
C GLN A 253 -15.20 -4.18 -1.87
N ILE A 254 -15.71 -3.47 -2.87
CA ILE A 254 -14.99 -2.37 -3.52
C ILE A 254 -14.83 -1.21 -2.54
N GLY A 255 -15.81 -0.91 -1.71
CA GLY A 255 -15.85 0.22 -0.81
C GLY A 255 -15.69 1.53 -1.59
N GLU A 256 -14.83 2.43 -1.19
CA GLU A 256 -14.57 3.72 -1.85
C GLU A 256 -13.68 3.62 -3.10
N ARG A 257 -13.12 2.46 -3.37
CA ARG A 257 -12.21 2.23 -4.51
C ARG A 257 -12.96 2.25 -5.85
N ASN A 258 -12.24 2.54 -6.92
CA ASN A 258 -12.79 2.52 -8.29
C ASN A 258 -12.86 1.12 -8.90
N SER A 259 -12.12 0.16 -8.35
CA SER A 259 -11.99 -1.19 -8.91
C SER A 259 -11.46 -2.19 -7.89
N MET A 260 -11.72 -3.46 -8.14
CA MET A 260 -11.10 -4.59 -7.43
C MET A 260 -10.80 -5.74 -8.40
N SER A 261 -10.02 -6.73 -7.96
CA SER A 261 -9.86 -8.01 -8.65
C SER A 261 -10.75 -9.08 -8.02
N LYS A 262 -11.39 -9.92 -8.83
CA LYS A 262 -12.20 -11.06 -8.33
C LYS A 262 -11.36 -12.08 -7.52
N THR A 263 -10.07 -12.21 -7.84
CA THR A 263 -9.17 -13.18 -7.20
C THR A 263 -8.41 -12.61 -6.01
N ASP A 264 -8.33 -11.28 -5.90
CA ASP A 264 -7.73 -10.55 -4.80
C ASP A 264 -8.55 -9.29 -4.54
N PRO A 265 -9.65 -9.39 -3.77
CA PRO A 265 -10.58 -8.28 -3.55
C PRO A 265 -9.93 -7.03 -2.95
N ASP A 266 -8.83 -7.17 -2.20
CA ASP A 266 -8.09 -6.05 -1.60
C ASP A 266 -7.21 -5.31 -2.60
N ALA A 267 -6.85 -5.95 -3.73
CA ALA A 267 -6.04 -5.34 -4.78
C ALA A 267 -6.88 -4.39 -5.65
N THR A 268 -6.34 -3.21 -5.92
CA THR A 268 -6.94 -2.21 -6.82
C THR A 268 -6.21 -2.19 -8.16
N PHE A 269 -6.93 -1.96 -9.26
CA PHE A 269 -6.30 -1.82 -10.56
C PHE A 269 -5.59 -0.47 -10.68
N MET A 270 -4.26 -0.54 -10.86
CA MET A 270 -3.36 0.60 -10.91
C MET A 270 -2.54 0.60 -12.19
N ARG A 271 -2.24 1.78 -12.71
CA ARG A 271 -1.29 1.92 -13.81
C ARG A 271 0.12 1.69 -13.28
N MET A 272 0.79 0.63 -13.75
CA MET A 272 2.17 0.31 -13.37
C MET A 272 3.15 1.18 -14.18
N LYS A 273 4.09 1.85 -13.48
CA LYS A 273 5.10 2.71 -14.12
C LYS A 273 6.18 1.89 -14.85
N GLU A 274 6.50 0.72 -14.31
CA GLU A 274 7.62 -0.10 -14.75
C GLU A 274 7.14 -1.30 -15.58
N TYR A 275 6.95 -1.08 -16.84
CA TYR A 275 6.71 -2.16 -17.80
C TYR A 275 7.73 -2.08 -18.93
N ALA A 276 8.28 -3.23 -19.36
CA ALA A 276 9.31 -3.29 -20.40
C ALA A 276 8.92 -2.58 -21.72
N MET A 277 7.62 -2.45 -21.97
CA MET A 277 7.07 -1.77 -23.14
C MET A 277 6.69 -0.30 -22.91
N ASN A 278 6.94 0.27 -21.75
CA ASN A 278 6.59 1.65 -21.36
C ASN A 278 5.13 2.08 -21.61
N ASN A 279 4.21 1.14 -21.85
CA ASN A 279 2.81 1.41 -22.19
C ASN A 279 1.89 1.59 -20.97
N GLY A 280 2.43 1.52 -19.75
CA GLY A 280 1.71 1.78 -18.51
C GLY A 280 0.49 0.88 -18.30
N GLN A 281 0.64 -0.43 -18.46
CA GLN A 281 -0.45 -1.38 -18.27
C GLN A 281 -1.12 -1.23 -16.90
N THR A 282 -2.46 -1.28 -16.91
CA THR A 282 -3.25 -1.36 -15.69
C THR A 282 -3.32 -2.79 -15.19
N LYS A 283 -2.86 -3.01 -13.97
CA LYS A 283 -2.84 -4.33 -13.32
C LYS A 283 -3.35 -4.23 -11.88
N PRO A 284 -3.88 -5.33 -11.32
CA PRO A 284 -4.20 -5.37 -9.90
C PRO A 284 -2.93 -5.28 -9.07
N GLY A 285 -2.93 -4.41 -8.08
CA GLY A 285 -1.76 -4.16 -7.24
C GLY A 285 -2.09 -3.41 -5.98
N TYR A 286 -1.05 -3.16 -5.22
CA TYR A 286 -1.05 -2.38 -4.00
C TYR A 286 -0.07 -1.22 -4.14
N ASN A 287 -0.41 -0.08 -3.58
CA ASN A 287 0.50 1.02 -3.39
C ASN A 287 1.25 0.78 -2.08
N LEU A 288 2.52 0.39 -2.20
CA LEU A 288 3.40 0.20 -1.07
C LEU A 288 4.06 1.53 -0.75
N GLN A 289 3.79 2.05 0.45
CA GLN A 289 4.49 3.17 1.03
C GLN A 289 5.62 2.66 1.90
N ILE A 290 6.78 3.27 1.79
CA ILE A 290 7.90 3.04 2.71
C ILE A 290 8.43 4.36 3.23
N SER A 291 8.97 4.34 4.43
CA SER A 291 9.94 5.32 4.88
C SER A 291 11.32 4.68 4.96
N ALA A 292 12.34 5.49 4.75
CA ALA A 292 13.72 5.05 4.78
C ALA A 292 14.62 6.10 5.41
N GLU A 293 15.60 5.65 6.18
CA GLU A 293 16.70 6.44 6.69
C GLU A 293 18.01 5.66 6.48
N ASN A 294 19.03 6.31 5.92
CA ASN A 294 20.30 5.67 5.57
C ASN A 294 20.13 4.39 4.70
N GLN A 295 19.07 4.37 3.87
CA GLN A 295 18.65 3.24 3.03
C GLN A 295 18.20 1.99 3.82
N TYR A 296 17.89 2.09 5.11
CA TYR A 296 17.14 1.08 5.84
C TYR A 296 15.66 1.39 5.73
N ILE A 297 14.83 0.38 5.60
CA ILE A 297 13.37 0.53 5.66
C ILE A 297 13.01 0.71 7.13
N THR A 298 12.49 1.88 7.48
CA THR A 298 12.09 2.22 8.86
C THR A 298 10.62 1.93 9.13
N ASP A 299 9.75 2.16 8.13
CA ASP A 299 8.35 1.74 8.18
C ASP A 299 7.82 1.37 6.78
N PHE A 300 6.71 0.66 6.74
CA PHE A 300 5.99 0.34 5.51
C PHE A 300 4.51 0.14 5.76
N ALA A 301 3.69 0.50 4.76
CA ALA A 301 2.26 0.24 4.74
C ALA A 301 1.75 0.00 3.32
N LEU A 302 0.68 -0.81 3.21
CA LEU A 302 0.04 -1.13 1.94
C LEU A 302 -1.31 -0.42 1.83
N PHE A 303 -1.48 0.32 0.72
CA PHE A 303 -2.69 1.06 0.45
C PHE A 303 -3.36 0.60 -0.84
N PRO A 304 -4.69 0.61 -0.88
CA PRO A 304 -5.45 0.34 -2.10
C PRO A 304 -5.51 1.56 -3.03
N ASN A 305 -5.08 2.74 -2.57
CA ASN A 305 -5.15 4.00 -3.29
C ASN A 305 -4.07 4.07 -4.38
N PRO A 306 -4.44 4.32 -5.66
CA PRO A 306 -3.44 4.45 -6.74
C PRO A 306 -2.56 5.70 -6.67
N THR A 307 -2.95 6.69 -5.86
CA THR A 307 -2.25 7.98 -5.66
C THR A 307 -1.76 8.11 -4.23
N ASP A 308 -0.70 8.90 -4.03
CA ASP A 308 -0.02 9.00 -2.75
C ASP A 308 -0.62 10.07 -1.81
N THR A 309 -1.44 10.97 -2.35
CA THR A 309 -2.01 12.11 -1.61
C THR A 309 -2.78 11.71 -0.34
N LEU A 310 -3.51 10.58 -0.41
CA LEU A 310 -4.35 10.09 0.69
C LEU A 310 -3.61 9.09 1.60
N THR A 311 -2.34 8.79 1.33
CA THR A 311 -1.61 7.74 2.05
C THR A 311 -0.69 8.27 3.15
N LEU A 312 -0.32 9.58 3.11
CA LEU A 312 0.68 10.14 4.02
C LEU A 312 0.23 10.11 5.47
N ILE A 313 -0.94 10.67 5.78
CA ILE A 313 -1.45 10.75 7.15
C ILE A 313 -1.66 9.35 7.76
N PRO A 314 -2.35 8.40 7.08
CA PRO A 314 -2.44 7.03 7.59
C PRO A 314 -1.08 6.33 7.75
N PHE A 315 -0.11 6.65 6.90
CA PHE A 315 1.24 6.12 6.99
C PHE A 315 2.00 6.68 8.21
N LEU A 316 1.95 8.00 8.44
CA LEU A 316 2.56 8.64 9.61
C LEU A 316 1.90 8.20 10.93
N ASN A 317 0.58 7.95 10.92
CA ASN A 317 -0.10 7.36 12.06
C ASN A 317 0.38 5.91 12.34
N SER A 318 0.65 5.11 11.29
CA SER A 318 1.27 3.78 11.45
C SER A 318 2.67 3.89 12.09
N PHE A 319 3.45 4.88 11.70
CA PHE A 319 4.76 5.15 12.29
C PHE A 319 4.63 5.54 13.77
N LEU A 320 3.69 6.43 14.11
CA LEU A 320 3.38 6.81 15.48
C LEU A 320 2.95 5.61 16.33
N ASP A 321 2.05 4.77 15.80
CA ASP A 321 1.58 3.55 16.48
C ASP A 321 2.72 2.56 16.73
N ARG A 322 3.72 2.54 15.85
CA ARG A 322 4.87 1.63 15.91
C ARG A 322 5.94 2.08 16.89
N TYR A 323 6.29 3.37 16.88
CA TYR A 323 7.44 3.91 17.62
C TYR A 323 7.04 4.82 18.79
N GLY A 324 5.78 5.20 18.91
CA GLY A 324 5.29 6.09 19.98
C GLY A 324 5.57 7.58 19.75
N HIS A 325 6.23 7.94 18.65
CA HIS A 325 6.51 9.33 18.26
C HIS A 325 6.45 9.48 16.73
N LEU A 326 6.27 10.70 16.25
CA LEU A 326 6.41 11.06 14.84
C LEU A 326 7.86 11.49 14.55
N PRO A 327 8.33 11.39 13.29
CA PRO A 327 9.63 11.93 12.91
C PRO A 327 9.61 13.46 12.98
N SER A 328 10.74 14.07 13.32
CA SER A 328 10.89 15.53 13.35
C SER A 328 10.89 16.13 11.92
N ILE A 329 11.36 15.36 10.96
CA ILE A 329 11.51 15.77 9.56
C ILE A 329 10.89 14.74 8.62
N ALA A 330 9.96 15.18 7.77
CA ALA A 330 9.37 14.37 6.70
C ALA A 330 9.80 14.90 5.32
N VAL A 331 10.42 14.04 4.51
CA VAL A 331 10.88 14.36 3.15
C VAL A 331 10.10 13.50 2.15
N ALA A 332 9.27 14.15 1.31
CA ALA A 332 8.44 13.41 0.35
C ALA A 332 8.29 14.12 -1.00
N ASP A 333 7.71 13.41 -1.97
CA ASP A 333 7.48 13.91 -3.32
C ASP A 333 6.26 14.84 -3.42
N SER A 334 6.09 15.45 -4.58
CA SER A 334 4.95 16.32 -4.91
C SER A 334 3.60 15.59 -4.90
N GLY A 335 3.57 14.27 -4.99
CA GLY A 335 2.38 13.44 -4.81
C GLY A 335 1.72 13.59 -3.43
N TYR A 336 2.49 14.00 -2.43
CA TYR A 336 2.03 14.21 -1.06
C TYR A 336 1.68 15.66 -0.72
N GLY A 337 1.96 16.62 -1.63
CA GLY A 337 1.79 18.06 -1.40
C GLY A 337 0.34 18.52 -1.46
N SER A 338 -0.50 18.17 -0.50
CA SER A 338 -1.88 18.61 -0.33
C SER A 338 -2.04 19.53 0.89
N GLU A 339 -3.11 20.33 0.93
CA GLU A 339 -3.44 21.20 2.09
C GLU A 339 -3.57 20.38 3.38
N GLU A 340 -4.29 19.27 3.30
CA GLU A 340 -4.54 18.37 4.42
C GLU A 340 -3.23 17.79 5.00
N ASN A 341 -2.32 17.33 4.12
CA ASN A 341 -1.04 16.77 4.54
C ASN A 341 -0.11 17.83 5.14
N TYR A 342 -0.04 19.03 4.54
CA TYR A 342 0.76 20.13 5.09
C TYR A 342 0.21 20.59 6.45
N ARG A 343 -1.11 20.69 6.56
CA ARG A 343 -1.76 21.02 7.81
C ARG A 343 -1.42 20.01 8.91
N PHE A 344 -1.53 18.72 8.61
CA PHE A 344 -1.19 17.67 9.58
C PHE A 344 0.26 17.78 10.05
N MET A 345 1.21 18.01 9.15
CA MET A 345 2.62 18.17 9.51
C MET A 345 2.88 19.46 10.31
N ASP A 346 2.24 20.56 9.97
CA ASP A 346 2.34 21.84 10.70
C ASP A 346 1.76 21.72 12.12
N GLU A 347 0.57 21.09 12.28
CA GLU A 347 -0.09 20.85 13.57
C GLU A 347 0.69 19.89 14.48
N THR A 348 1.44 18.94 13.91
CA THR A 348 2.28 17.99 14.66
C THR A 348 3.72 18.48 14.87
N GLY A 349 4.06 19.68 14.40
CA GLY A 349 5.39 20.28 14.58
C GLY A 349 6.49 19.67 13.72
N MET A 350 6.14 18.91 12.66
CA MET A 350 7.11 18.32 11.74
C MET A 350 7.61 19.33 10.70
N GLU A 351 8.91 19.33 10.41
CA GLU A 351 9.45 20.03 9.25
C GLU A 351 9.12 19.30 7.95
N ALA A 352 8.30 19.93 7.11
CA ALA A 352 7.80 19.34 5.88
C ALA A 352 8.64 19.67 4.65
N TYR A 353 9.66 18.89 4.35
CA TYR A 353 10.40 18.98 3.08
C TYR A 353 9.63 18.26 1.96
N VAL A 354 8.36 18.59 1.82
CA VAL A 354 7.45 18.00 0.83
C VAL A 354 7.27 18.96 -0.33
N LYS A 355 7.52 18.46 -1.56
CA LYS A 355 7.35 19.27 -2.76
C LYS A 355 5.86 19.47 -3.07
N TYR A 356 5.53 20.65 -3.59
CA TYR A 356 4.20 20.91 -4.17
C TYR A 356 4.22 20.74 -5.70
N ASN A 357 3.04 20.62 -6.31
CA ASN A 357 2.86 20.36 -7.73
C ASN A 357 3.59 21.35 -8.55
N ARG A 358 4.22 22.00 -8.85
CA ARG A 358 4.92 23.01 -9.69
C ARG A 358 6.33 23.35 -9.21
N PHE A 359 6.70 22.92 -8.01
CA PHE A 359 7.99 23.22 -7.45
C PHE A 359 9.15 22.93 -8.42
N HIS A 360 9.17 21.73 -9.02
CA HIS A 360 10.19 21.37 -10.01
C HIS A 360 10.22 22.25 -11.26
N LEU A 361 9.05 22.70 -11.71
CA LEU A 361 8.94 23.57 -12.86
C LEU A 361 9.50 24.95 -12.55
N GLU A 362 9.19 25.47 -11.37
CA GLU A 362 9.63 26.78 -10.88
C GLU A 362 11.16 26.85 -10.66
N GLN A 363 11.82 25.73 -10.39
CA GLN A 363 13.27 25.64 -10.20
C GLN A 363 14.07 25.57 -11.52
N ARG A 364 13.42 25.48 -12.67
CA ARG A 364 14.15 25.44 -13.96
C ARG A 364 14.73 26.80 -14.32
N PRO A 365 16.01 26.91 -14.73
CA PRO A 365 16.65 28.20 -15.03
C PRO A 365 15.93 29.02 -16.11
N ARG A 366 15.20 28.38 -17.00
CA ARG A 366 14.44 29.02 -18.10
C ARG A 366 12.94 29.10 -17.82
N TYR A 367 12.52 28.86 -16.60
CA TYR A 367 11.09 28.94 -16.25
C TYR A 367 10.63 30.40 -16.35
N LYS A 368 9.57 30.60 -17.16
CA LYS A 368 8.85 31.88 -17.22
C LYS A 368 7.47 31.67 -16.64
N PRO A 369 7.07 32.35 -15.56
CA PRO A 369 5.71 32.26 -15.03
C PRO A 369 4.69 32.66 -16.10
N ASN A 370 3.64 31.89 -16.24
CA ASN A 370 2.54 32.29 -17.14
C ASN A 370 1.78 33.48 -16.52
N PRO A 371 1.84 34.68 -17.12
CA PRO A 371 1.23 35.87 -16.56
C PRO A 371 -0.31 35.77 -16.44
N PHE A 372 -0.92 34.82 -17.13
CA PHE A 372 -2.37 34.59 -17.09
C PHE A 372 -2.80 33.53 -16.09
N HIS A 373 -1.86 32.91 -15.35
CA HIS A 373 -2.20 31.98 -14.28
C HIS A 373 -2.48 32.76 -13.01
N HIS A 374 -3.57 32.46 -12.32
CA HIS A 374 -4.00 33.18 -11.12
C HIS A 374 -2.96 33.20 -9.99
N ASP A 375 -2.11 32.19 -9.85
CA ASP A 375 -1.00 32.13 -8.87
C ASP A 375 0.02 33.27 -9.07
N ASN A 376 0.08 33.86 -10.28
CA ASN A 376 1.02 34.92 -10.65
C ASN A 376 0.35 36.32 -10.64
N PHE A 377 -0.91 36.41 -10.24
CA PHE A 377 -1.58 37.70 -10.09
C PHE A 377 -1.15 38.39 -8.80
N HIS A 378 -1.04 39.71 -8.85
CA HIS A 378 -0.79 40.48 -7.65
C HIS A 378 -1.99 40.41 -6.71
N TYR A 379 -1.74 40.07 -5.44
CA TYR A 379 -2.74 40.01 -4.38
C TYR A 379 -2.50 41.14 -3.38
N ASN A 380 -3.49 41.98 -3.17
CA ASN A 380 -3.52 42.94 -2.09
C ASN A 380 -4.21 42.32 -0.86
N ALA A 381 -3.42 41.99 0.16
CA ALA A 381 -3.90 41.31 1.35
C ALA A 381 -4.70 42.28 2.30
N VAL A 382 -4.48 43.61 2.19
CA VAL A 382 -5.15 44.59 3.05
C VAL A 382 -6.60 44.80 2.62
N GLU A 383 -6.82 44.92 1.31
CA GLU A 383 -8.13 45.17 0.71
C GLU A 383 -8.78 43.92 0.10
N ASP A 384 -8.15 42.75 0.21
CA ASP A 384 -8.62 41.45 -0.22
C ASP A 384 -9.08 41.41 -1.68
N TYR A 385 -8.21 41.83 -2.63
CA TYR A 385 -8.44 41.70 -4.08
C TYR A 385 -7.21 41.24 -4.84
N TYR A 386 -7.43 40.67 -6.00
CA TYR A 386 -6.40 40.34 -6.99
C TYR A 386 -6.40 41.35 -8.13
N VAL A 387 -5.23 41.61 -8.71
CA VAL A 387 -5.08 42.45 -9.90
C VAL A 387 -4.93 41.56 -11.12
N CYS A 388 -5.85 41.69 -12.09
CA CYS A 388 -5.76 40.94 -13.34
C CYS A 388 -4.64 41.49 -14.24
N PRO A 389 -4.18 40.77 -15.30
CA PRO A 389 -3.11 41.24 -16.20
C PRO A 389 -3.38 42.58 -16.93
N MET A 390 -4.64 43.03 -16.93
CA MET A 390 -5.04 44.37 -17.46
C MET A 390 -5.18 45.42 -16.37
N GLY A 391 -4.75 45.16 -15.15
CA GLY A 391 -4.81 46.13 -14.06
C GLY A 391 -6.17 46.25 -13.38
N GLN A 392 -7.19 45.44 -13.74
CA GLN A 392 -8.49 45.50 -13.07
C GLN A 392 -8.45 44.76 -11.73
N HIS A 393 -9.13 45.31 -10.73
CA HIS A 393 -9.33 44.65 -9.47
C HIS A 393 -10.34 43.52 -9.59
N MET A 394 -9.96 42.35 -9.13
CA MET A 394 -10.84 41.19 -8.98
C MET A 394 -11.26 41.12 -7.52
N THR A 395 -12.50 41.50 -7.24
CA THR A 395 -13.06 41.57 -5.89
C THR A 395 -13.56 40.22 -5.41
N ARG A 396 -13.48 40.00 -4.10
CA ARG A 396 -14.01 38.79 -3.47
C ARG A 396 -15.54 38.74 -3.62
N ILE A 397 -16.06 37.61 -4.08
CA ILE A 397 -17.50 37.39 -4.28
C ILE A 397 -18.08 36.30 -3.37
N GLY A 398 -17.23 35.63 -2.59
CA GLY A 398 -17.65 34.60 -1.65
C GLY A 398 -16.58 33.50 -1.49
N THR A 399 -16.99 32.42 -0.88
CA THR A 399 -16.16 31.25 -0.61
C THR A 399 -16.82 30.02 -1.20
N SER A 400 -16.04 29.14 -1.82
CA SER A 400 -16.46 27.80 -2.21
C SER A 400 -15.77 26.75 -1.34
N TYR A 401 -16.47 25.68 -1.05
CA TYR A 401 -15.94 24.56 -0.27
C TYR A 401 -15.82 23.35 -1.16
N ALA A 402 -14.65 22.74 -1.16
CA ALA A 402 -14.41 21.47 -1.81
C ALA A 402 -14.15 20.39 -0.77
N LYS A 403 -14.80 19.23 -0.92
CA LYS A 403 -14.56 18.07 -0.04
C LYS A 403 -13.65 17.10 -0.78
N THR A 404 -12.53 16.74 -0.15
CA THR A 404 -11.61 15.74 -0.68
C THR A 404 -12.16 14.32 -0.48
N ALA A 405 -11.54 13.34 -1.11
CA ALA A 405 -11.93 11.94 -0.92
C ALA A 405 -11.68 11.42 0.51
N SER A 406 -10.79 12.07 1.28
CA SER A 406 -10.61 11.81 2.73
C SER A 406 -11.70 12.42 3.61
N GLY A 407 -12.59 13.22 3.04
CA GLY A 407 -13.59 13.98 3.79
C GLY A 407 -13.12 15.35 4.26
N TYR A 408 -11.85 15.71 4.02
CA TYR A 408 -11.31 17.02 4.35
C TYR A 408 -12.02 18.13 3.58
N ARG A 409 -12.38 19.21 4.29
CA ARG A 409 -13.07 20.38 3.73
C ARG A 409 -12.05 21.48 3.43
N SER A 410 -11.75 21.66 2.17
CA SER A 410 -10.89 22.74 1.68
C SER A 410 -11.72 23.98 1.39
N GLU A 411 -11.19 25.14 1.75
CA GLU A 411 -11.84 26.44 1.61
C GLU A 411 -11.15 27.24 0.50
N ASN A 412 -11.91 27.64 -0.53
CA ASN A 412 -11.40 28.40 -1.65
C ASN A 412 -12.12 29.76 -1.74
N ALA A 413 -11.37 30.85 -1.60
CA ALA A 413 -11.90 32.19 -1.83
C ALA A 413 -12.12 32.42 -3.33
N ARG A 414 -13.25 33.01 -3.69
CA ARG A 414 -13.64 33.29 -5.09
C ARG A 414 -13.54 34.78 -5.36
N TYR A 415 -12.79 35.13 -6.41
CA TYR A 415 -12.62 36.51 -6.83
C TYR A 415 -13.08 36.67 -8.28
N ARG A 416 -13.75 37.78 -8.58
CA ARG A 416 -14.34 38.04 -9.88
C ARG A 416 -13.80 39.33 -10.49
N ALA A 417 -13.38 39.28 -11.74
CA ALA A 417 -12.99 40.45 -12.53
C ALA A 417 -14.20 41.36 -12.77
N GLN A 418 -13.96 42.68 -12.89
CA GLN A 418 -15.00 43.66 -13.12
C GLN A 418 -15.66 43.48 -14.50
N ASN A 419 -14.84 43.40 -15.57
CA ASN A 419 -15.33 43.18 -16.93
C ASN A 419 -14.22 42.53 -17.79
N CYS A 420 -14.57 41.51 -18.56
CA CYS A 420 -13.70 40.87 -19.54
C CYS A 420 -14.21 41.00 -20.99
N GLN A 421 -15.34 41.71 -21.21
CA GLN A 421 -15.82 42.01 -22.57
C GLN A 421 -14.90 43.07 -23.20
N GLY A 422 -14.55 42.89 -24.48
CA GLY A 422 -13.65 43.80 -25.18
C GLY A 422 -12.20 43.80 -24.69
N CYS A 423 -11.83 42.96 -23.71
CA CYS A 423 -10.46 42.89 -23.23
C CYS A 423 -9.51 42.31 -24.28
N PRO A 424 -8.44 43.02 -24.67
CA PRO A 424 -7.49 42.56 -25.70
C PRO A 424 -6.74 41.28 -25.34
N LEU A 425 -6.60 41.01 -24.01
CA LEU A 425 -5.92 39.81 -23.50
C LEU A 425 -6.89 38.64 -23.26
N ARG A 426 -8.19 38.80 -23.56
CA ARG A 426 -9.20 37.80 -23.23
C ARG A 426 -8.84 36.41 -23.77
N CYS A 427 -8.47 36.31 -25.06
CA CYS A 427 -8.17 35.01 -25.69
C CYS A 427 -7.05 34.23 -25.01
N MET A 428 -6.07 34.92 -24.41
CA MET A 428 -4.95 34.33 -23.68
C MET A 428 -5.27 34.09 -22.19
N CYS A 429 -6.09 34.97 -21.61
CA CYS A 429 -6.37 35.01 -20.18
C CYS A 429 -7.60 34.17 -19.77
N TYR A 430 -8.69 34.22 -20.55
CA TYR A 430 -9.98 33.66 -20.17
C TYR A 430 -10.72 33.07 -21.37
N LYS A 431 -10.78 31.74 -21.47
CA LYS A 431 -11.34 31.00 -22.62
C LYS A 431 -12.82 30.60 -22.44
N ALA A 432 -13.39 30.78 -21.24
CA ALA A 432 -14.80 30.42 -20.98
C ALA A 432 -15.76 31.46 -21.55
N LYS A 433 -17.04 31.04 -21.80
CA LYS A 433 -18.07 31.87 -22.43
C LYS A 433 -18.55 33.06 -21.57
N GLY A 434 -18.31 33.05 -20.25
CA GLY A 434 -18.79 34.12 -19.36
C GLY A 434 -18.10 35.46 -19.58
N ASP A 435 -18.77 36.55 -19.18
CA ASP A 435 -18.32 37.94 -19.36
C ASP A 435 -17.31 38.43 -18.34
N ARG A 436 -17.13 37.66 -17.28
CA ARG A 436 -16.24 37.99 -16.15
C ARG A 436 -15.46 36.76 -15.71
N ARG A 437 -14.16 36.87 -15.63
CA ARG A 437 -13.31 35.79 -15.11
C ARG A 437 -13.48 35.66 -13.61
N ILE A 438 -13.72 34.42 -13.15
CA ILE A 438 -13.70 34.04 -11.73
C ILE A 438 -12.46 33.18 -11.49
N ILE A 439 -11.70 33.47 -10.44
CA ILE A 439 -10.62 32.63 -9.94
C ILE A 439 -10.98 32.09 -8.57
N GLU A 440 -10.56 30.89 -8.28
CA GLU A 440 -10.66 30.25 -6.96
C GLU A 440 -9.27 30.09 -6.39
N VAL A 441 -9.05 30.58 -5.20
CA VAL A 441 -7.74 30.61 -4.55
C VAL A 441 -7.85 30.03 -3.15
N ASN A 442 -7.00 29.06 -2.88
CA ASN A 442 -6.82 28.51 -1.54
C ASN A 442 -5.64 29.23 -0.86
N HIS A 443 -5.95 30.20 0.00
CA HIS A 443 -4.94 30.99 0.70
C HIS A 443 -4.10 30.15 1.66
N ARG A 444 -4.73 29.22 2.40
CA ARG A 444 -4.02 28.32 3.33
C ARG A 444 -3.01 27.44 2.58
N LEU A 445 -3.45 26.81 1.50
CA LEU A 445 -2.53 26.01 0.68
C LEU A 445 -1.38 26.85 0.11
N ASN A 446 -1.65 28.08 -0.31
CA ASN A 446 -0.62 28.98 -0.81
C ASN A 446 0.40 29.38 0.27
N GLU A 447 -0.05 29.57 1.52
CA GLU A 447 0.83 29.79 2.65
C GLU A 447 1.71 28.58 2.94
N TYR A 448 1.15 27.36 2.95
CA TYR A 448 1.91 26.14 3.10
C TYR A 448 2.93 25.95 1.95
N LYS A 449 2.54 26.26 0.71
CA LYS A 449 3.49 26.22 -0.43
C LYS A 449 4.64 27.23 -0.25
N ARG A 450 4.38 28.41 0.34
CA ARG A 450 5.41 29.40 0.65
C ARG A 450 6.39 28.85 1.69
N LYS A 451 5.87 28.35 2.84
CA LYS A 451 6.68 27.70 3.88
C LYS A 451 7.51 26.54 3.30
N ALA A 452 6.87 25.66 2.53
CA ALA A 452 7.55 24.53 1.88
C ALA A 452 8.63 25.00 0.88
N ARG A 453 8.42 26.08 0.14
CA ARG A 453 9.43 26.67 -0.76
C ARG A 453 10.64 27.16 0.02
N GLU A 454 10.42 27.89 1.11
CA GLU A 454 11.49 28.39 1.98
C GLU A 454 12.32 27.23 2.55
N LEU A 455 11.67 26.19 3.09
CA LEU A 455 12.36 24.99 3.57
C LEU A 455 13.13 24.27 2.44
N LEU A 456 12.49 24.00 1.30
CA LEU A 456 13.09 23.26 0.19
C LEU A 456 14.26 24.00 -0.51
N THR A 457 14.32 25.33 -0.40
CA THR A 457 15.41 26.15 -0.98
C THR A 457 16.51 26.47 0.03
N SER A 458 16.32 26.18 1.31
CA SER A 458 17.35 26.30 2.34
C SER A 458 18.52 25.32 2.10
N GLU A 459 19.64 25.52 2.76
CA GLU A 459 20.81 24.62 2.69
C GLU A 459 20.41 23.19 3.14
N ALA A 460 19.65 23.05 4.22
CA ALA A 460 19.11 21.77 4.68
C ALA A 460 18.18 21.14 3.63
N GLY A 461 17.30 21.95 3.02
CA GLY A 461 16.39 21.51 1.97
C GLY A 461 17.12 21.00 0.73
N LEU A 462 18.23 21.62 0.33
CA LEU A 462 19.06 21.14 -0.78
C LEU A 462 19.68 19.77 -0.44
N LYS A 463 20.17 19.58 0.79
CA LYS A 463 20.69 18.27 1.27
C LYS A 463 19.61 17.20 1.25
N HIS A 464 18.42 17.49 1.79
CA HIS A 464 17.31 16.53 1.82
C HIS A 464 16.81 16.18 0.41
N ARG A 465 16.73 17.16 -0.49
CA ARG A 465 16.37 16.92 -1.90
C ARG A 465 17.37 16.02 -2.63
N GLY A 466 18.68 16.20 -2.37
CA GLY A 466 19.73 15.34 -2.90
C GLY A 466 19.66 13.92 -2.33
N ARG A 467 19.50 13.80 -1.03
CA ARG A 467 19.39 12.49 -0.36
C ARG A 467 18.17 11.70 -0.79
N ARG A 468 17.06 12.33 -1.12
CA ARG A 468 15.83 11.62 -1.53
C ARG A 468 16.06 10.61 -2.66
N CYS A 469 16.91 10.92 -3.64
CA CYS A 469 17.25 10.00 -4.73
C CYS A 469 18.08 8.80 -4.25
N ILE A 470 18.78 8.95 -3.12
CA ILE A 470 19.66 7.93 -2.56
C ILE A 470 18.91 7.08 -1.51
N GLU A 471 17.91 7.64 -0.85
CA GLU A 471 17.18 6.99 0.23
C GLU A 471 16.07 6.07 -0.32
N PRO A 472 14.82 6.49 -0.58
CA PRO A 472 13.76 5.56 -0.97
C PRO A 472 13.93 5.04 -2.40
N GLU A 473 14.44 5.86 -3.34
CA GLU A 473 14.58 5.42 -4.74
C GLU A 473 15.61 4.29 -4.88
N ALA A 474 16.73 4.37 -4.15
CA ALA A 474 17.72 3.29 -4.13
C ALA A 474 17.16 2.01 -3.46
N VAL A 475 16.36 2.15 -2.38
CA VAL A 475 15.68 1.02 -1.75
C VAL A 475 14.75 0.34 -2.75
N PHE A 476 13.93 1.10 -3.49
CA PHE A 476 13.07 0.53 -4.54
C PHE A 476 13.85 -0.10 -5.68
N GLY A 477 14.97 0.50 -6.08
CA GLY A 477 15.88 -0.06 -7.07
C GLY A 477 16.42 -1.42 -6.64
N GLN A 478 16.96 -1.51 -5.42
CA GLN A 478 17.45 -2.77 -4.87
C GLN A 478 16.34 -3.81 -4.73
N MET A 479 15.18 -3.43 -4.19
CA MET A 479 14.02 -4.31 -4.02
C MET A 479 13.58 -4.92 -5.35
N LYS A 480 13.36 -4.08 -6.37
CA LYS A 480 12.77 -4.52 -7.64
C LYS A 480 13.74 -5.16 -8.60
N PHE A 481 15.00 -4.68 -8.66
CA PHE A 481 15.99 -5.16 -9.62
C PHE A 481 16.93 -6.19 -8.99
N ASN A 482 17.65 -5.86 -7.95
CA ASN A 482 18.65 -6.75 -7.37
C ASN A 482 18.02 -7.92 -6.60
N MET A 483 16.92 -7.66 -5.89
CA MET A 483 16.20 -8.69 -5.14
C MET A 483 15.00 -9.26 -5.90
N ALA A 484 14.71 -8.76 -7.11
CA ALA A 484 13.62 -9.23 -8.00
C ALA A 484 12.23 -9.33 -7.31
N TYR A 485 11.96 -8.45 -6.32
CA TYR A 485 10.70 -8.41 -5.60
C TYR A 485 9.74 -7.44 -6.29
N ARG A 486 9.18 -7.86 -7.45
CA ARG A 486 8.32 -7.03 -8.33
C ARG A 486 6.85 -7.38 -8.24
N ARG A 487 6.50 -8.51 -7.64
CA ARG A 487 5.15 -9.03 -7.57
C ARG A 487 4.93 -9.78 -6.26
N PHE A 488 3.80 -9.51 -5.60
CA PHE A 488 3.40 -10.26 -4.41
C PHE A 488 3.05 -11.72 -4.76
N ARG A 489 3.22 -12.60 -3.79
CA ARG A 489 2.99 -14.05 -3.94
C ARG A 489 1.78 -14.55 -3.17
N HIS A 490 1.14 -13.66 -2.43
CA HIS A 490 -0.04 -13.91 -1.62
C HIS A 490 -1.24 -13.10 -2.12
N PHE A 491 -2.44 -13.48 -1.71
CA PHE A 491 -3.68 -12.76 -1.90
C PHE A 491 -4.15 -12.20 -0.56
N GLY A 492 -4.80 -11.05 -0.59
CA GLY A 492 -5.33 -10.36 0.58
C GLY A 492 -4.28 -9.52 1.30
N LYS A 493 -4.69 -8.33 1.76
CA LYS A 493 -3.83 -7.31 2.37
C LYS A 493 -2.98 -7.88 3.51
N ASP A 494 -3.57 -8.65 4.43
CA ASP A 494 -2.86 -9.20 5.60
C ASP A 494 -1.70 -10.12 5.24
N LYS A 495 -1.91 -11.02 4.26
CA LYS A 495 -0.85 -11.95 3.83
C LYS A 495 0.21 -11.25 3.00
N VAL A 496 -0.18 -10.21 2.25
CA VAL A 496 0.76 -9.38 1.49
C VAL A 496 1.60 -8.54 2.44
N THR A 497 1.00 -7.98 3.50
CA THR A 497 1.72 -7.26 4.57
C THR A 497 2.72 -8.17 5.27
N MET A 498 2.31 -9.38 5.64
CA MET A 498 3.21 -10.39 6.20
C MET A 498 4.40 -10.70 5.27
N ASP A 499 4.13 -10.93 3.99
CA ASP A 499 5.17 -11.25 2.99
C ASP A 499 6.16 -10.10 2.86
N PHE A 500 5.67 -8.85 2.87
CA PHE A 500 6.53 -7.68 2.82
C PHE A 500 7.29 -7.45 4.14
N ALA A 501 6.71 -7.76 5.29
CA ALA A 501 7.42 -7.69 6.58
C ALA A 501 8.65 -8.61 6.59
N PHE A 502 8.52 -9.86 6.16
CA PHE A 502 9.69 -10.75 5.97
C PHE A 502 10.72 -10.17 5.02
N PHE A 503 10.27 -9.56 3.92
CA PHE A 503 11.14 -8.91 2.97
C PHE A 503 11.88 -7.72 3.60
N ALA A 504 11.19 -6.82 4.29
CA ALA A 504 11.77 -5.62 4.90
C ALA A 504 12.81 -5.97 5.99
N ILE A 505 12.53 -6.97 6.83
CA ILE A 505 13.50 -7.49 7.82
C ILE A 505 14.75 -8.01 7.10
N ALA A 506 14.57 -8.89 6.11
CA ALA A 506 15.67 -9.48 5.36
C ALA A 506 16.48 -8.43 4.58
N PHE A 507 15.81 -7.42 4.03
CA PHE A 507 16.42 -6.29 3.34
C PHE A 507 17.33 -5.50 4.30
N ASN A 508 16.83 -5.16 5.49
CA ASN A 508 17.58 -4.42 6.50
C ASN A 508 18.79 -5.20 6.99
N ILE A 509 18.63 -6.50 7.25
CA ILE A 509 19.75 -7.36 7.65
C ILE A 509 20.79 -7.46 6.52
N LYS A 510 20.38 -7.64 5.27
CA LYS A 510 21.28 -7.67 4.12
C LYS A 510 22.06 -6.37 3.97
N LYS A 511 21.39 -5.23 4.17
CA LYS A 511 22.02 -3.92 4.14
C LYS A 511 23.05 -3.76 5.27
N LEU A 512 22.69 -4.21 6.47
CA LEU A 512 23.60 -4.23 7.63
C LEU A 512 24.86 -5.04 7.31
N CYS A 513 24.72 -6.28 6.83
CA CYS A 513 25.86 -7.11 6.43
C CYS A 513 26.77 -6.41 5.41
N SER A 514 26.15 -5.74 4.41
CA SER A 514 26.91 -5.02 3.38
C SER A 514 27.67 -3.80 3.92
N LYS A 515 27.12 -3.12 4.94
CA LYS A 515 27.75 -1.97 5.58
C LYS A 515 28.93 -2.40 6.44
N ILE A 516 28.74 -3.47 7.23
CA ILE A 516 29.80 -4.07 8.03
C ILE A 516 30.97 -4.50 7.15
N ALA A 517 30.70 -5.24 6.06
CA ALA A 517 31.75 -5.70 5.14
C ALA A 517 32.56 -4.57 4.50
N LYS A 518 31.95 -3.39 4.31
CA LYS A 518 32.68 -2.20 3.81
C LYS A 518 33.57 -1.59 4.88
N GLU A 519 33.07 -1.40 6.09
CA GLU A 519 33.81 -0.82 7.21
C GLU A 519 35.05 -1.69 7.56
N THR A 520 34.94 -3.02 7.42
CA THR A 520 36.09 -3.93 7.61
C THR A 520 37.16 -3.81 6.53
N ASN A 521 36.77 -3.53 5.28
CA ASN A 521 37.71 -3.39 4.18
C ASN A 521 38.45 -2.02 4.17
N ASP A 522 37.78 -0.96 4.63
CA ASP A 522 38.37 0.41 4.64
C ASP A 522 39.28 0.66 5.86
N GLY A 523 39.21 -0.12 6.91
CA GLY A 523 39.88 0.13 8.19
C GLY A 523 41.23 -0.56 8.44
N GLY A 524 41.75 -1.39 7.53
CA GLY A 524 43.07 -2.04 7.67
C GLY A 524 43.22 -3.02 8.85
N ASN A 525 42.19 -3.23 9.64
CA ASN A 525 42.13 -4.21 10.70
C ASN A 525 41.53 -5.53 10.18
N THR A 526 42.06 -6.63 10.67
CA THR A 526 41.62 -7.97 10.24
C THR A 526 40.10 -8.13 10.29
N PRO A 527 39.48 -8.74 9.27
CA PRO A 527 38.02 -8.92 9.16
C PRO A 527 37.37 -9.59 10.39
N ASP A 528 38.15 -10.40 11.08
CA ASP A 528 37.70 -11.20 12.24
C ASP A 528 37.34 -10.37 13.48
N PHE A 529 37.99 -9.23 13.67
CA PHE A 529 37.79 -8.39 14.86
C PHE A 529 36.47 -7.59 14.82
N CYS A 530 36.06 -7.12 13.66
CA CYS A 530 34.84 -6.30 13.53
C CYS A 530 33.54 -7.12 13.60
N LEU A 531 33.51 -8.32 13.03
CA LEU A 531 32.32 -9.17 13.11
C LEU A 531 32.19 -9.80 14.50
N PHE A 532 33.29 -10.17 15.11
CA PHE A 532 33.33 -10.64 16.52
C PHE A 532 32.85 -9.52 17.48
N LEU A 533 33.30 -8.29 17.28
CA LEU A 533 32.78 -7.13 18.01
C LEU A 533 31.29 -6.88 17.70
N LEU A 534 30.84 -7.07 16.48
CA LEU A 534 29.44 -6.88 16.13
C LEU A 534 28.54 -7.99 16.65
N ILE A 535 29.02 -9.24 16.60
CA ILE A 535 28.35 -10.40 17.26
C ILE A 535 28.38 -10.21 18.77
N SER A 536 29.49 -9.78 19.35
CA SER A 536 29.58 -9.44 20.77
C SER A 536 28.79 -8.18 21.16
N TRP A 537 28.62 -7.25 20.22
CA TRP A 537 27.74 -6.09 20.37
C TRP A 537 26.24 -6.46 20.22
N ILE A 538 25.90 -7.49 19.49
CA ILE A 538 24.55 -8.06 19.39
C ILE A 538 24.25 -8.95 20.61
N LEU A 539 25.28 -9.46 21.31
CA LEU A 539 25.14 -10.26 22.54
C LEU A 539 24.59 -9.42 23.72
N PRO A 540 23.92 -10.02 24.69
CA PRO A 540 22.99 -9.36 25.60
C PRO A 540 23.63 -8.25 26.44
N LEU A 541 23.04 -7.08 26.40
CA LEU A 541 23.11 -6.12 27.49
C LEU A 541 22.20 -6.63 28.61
N GLU A 542 22.78 -7.10 29.66
CA GLU A 542 22.08 -7.68 30.86
C GLU A 542 21.19 -6.69 31.62
N ASN A 543 21.02 -5.48 31.16
CA ASN A 543 20.12 -4.49 31.77
C ASN A 543 19.32 -3.74 30.68
N ARG A 544 18.21 -4.34 30.19
CA ARG A 544 17.25 -3.62 29.36
C ARG A 544 16.12 -3.10 30.20
N ILE A 545 15.99 -1.78 30.22
CA ILE A 545 14.78 -1.08 30.62
C ILE A 545 13.69 -1.52 29.64
N PHE A 546 12.70 -2.28 30.10
CA PHE A 546 11.52 -2.65 29.36
C PHE A 546 10.73 -1.37 29.07
N TRP A 547 10.55 -1.04 27.78
CA TRP A 547 9.57 -0.08 27.37
C TRP A 547 8.18 -0.67 27.62
N GLU A 548 7.55 -0.27 28.72
CA GLU A 548 6.12 -0.47 28.91
C GLU A 548 5.39 0.35 27.83
N LYS A 549 4.49 -0.32 27.09
CA LYS A 549 3.54 0.38 26.21
C LYS A 549 2.82 1.43 27.04
N PRO A 550 2.73 2.68 26.61
CA PRO A 550 1.91 3.65 27.31
C PRO A 550 0.48 3.11 27.37
N GLN A 551 -0.01 2.88 28.58
CA GLN A 551 -1.42 2.55 28.80
C GLN A 551 -2.25 3.70 28.21
N LYS A 552 -3.16 3.39 27.28
CA LYS A 552 -4.14 4.34 26.81
C LYS A 552 -4.90 4.86 28.02
N SER A 553 -4.62 6.08 28.44
CA SER A 553 -5.51 6.80 29.34
C SER A 553 -6.78 7.11 28.55
N VAL A 554 -7.84 6.39 28.90
CA VAL A 554 -9.21 6.73 28.50
C VAL A 554 -9.57 7.99 29.28
N ALA A 555 -9.71 9.10 28.61
CA ALA A 555 -10.44 10.29 29.03
C ALA A 555 -11.15 10.89 27.84
#